data_4fd9fc61f213a9fc13636a6ffb30d710
#
_entry.id   4fd9fc61f213a9fc13636a6ffb30d710
#
_cell.length_a   1.000
_cell.length_b   1.000
_cell.length_c   1.000
_cell.angle_alpha   90.00
_cell.angle_beta   90.00
_cell.angle_gamma   90.00
#
_symmetry.space_group_name_H-M   'P 1'
#
loop_
_entity.id
_entity.type
_entity.pdbx_description
1 polymer ?
#
loop_
_entity_poly.entity_id
_entity_poly.type
_entity_poly.pdbx_seq_one_letter_code
_entity_poly.pdbx_strand_id
1 'polypeptide(L)'
;MKYYISFAWRNIWRNKKRSILATSSIFFAVFLALIMRSLQFGQYEYMVNSTVSMYTGYLQLQAKGFWDNHSFDESFELTDTLYRKMKNHAGITTINPRIETAALISHATETRISPVIGIDPYSEDKMTGLKKRLSKGNYLTEESKGILIAEGLADRLNVDVGDSIVIFGQGYQGVIAAQVFQIEGIIKYPIPKMNNAFVYMTIKNAQELFNLSNRITSIPIMINNPSKLYELRNELSSKIDTNLVIMTWEEMSPEIVQAIAVDNASGFIMLLILYIVIGFGVFGTIVMMTLERT
;
A
#
# COMPACT_ATOMS: atom_id res chain seq x y z
N MET A 1 46.26 23.79 -25.08
CA MET A 1 45.26 22.76 -24.74
C MET A 1 45.15 21.61 -25.72
N LYS A 2 44.97 21.80 -27.01
CA LYS A 2 44.87 20.70 -28.02
C LYS A 2 46.02 19.68 -27.96
N TYR A 3 47.25 20.11 -27.75
CA TYR A 3 48.42 19.21 -27.70
C TYR A 3 48.40 18.28 -26.51
N TYR A 4 47.95 18.72 -25.31
CA TYR A 4 47.87 17.88 -24.11
C TYR A 4 46.78 16.80 -24.26
N ILE A 5 45.63 17.16 -24.87
CA ILE A 5 44.55 16.22 -25.15
C ILE A 5 44.97 15.14 -26.14
N SER A 6 45.63 15.54 -27.22
CA SER A 6 46.15 14.60 -28.23
C SER A 6 47.21 13.65 -27.64
N PHE A 7 48.07 14.18 -26.75
CA PHE A 7 49.09 13.40 -26.09
C PHE A 7 48.49 12.39 -25.09
N ALA A 8 47.50 12.81 -24.33
CA ALA A 8 46.72 11.95 -23.43
C ALA A 8 46.00 10.84 -24.18
N TRP A 9 45.37 11.17 -25.32
CA TRP A 9 44.67 10.21 -26.17
C TRP A 9 45.62 9.13 -26.74
N ARG A 10 46.76 9.54 -27.29
CA ARG A 10 47.80 8.59 -27.80
C ARG A 10 48.33 7.71 -26.68
N ASN A 11 48.39 8.20 -25.42
CA ASN A 11 48.85 7.43 -24.29
C ASN A 11 47.87 6.35 -23.88
N ILE A 12 46.55 6.68 -23.83
CA ILE A 12 45.48 5.72 -23.57
C ILE A 12 45.51 4.58 -24.62
N TRP A 13 45.65 4.90 -25.87
CA TRP A 13 45.66 3.90 -26.94
C TRP A 13 46.96 3.06 -27.02
N ARG A 14 48.05 3.52 -26.45
CA ARG A 14 49.29 2.75 -26.39
C ARG A 14 49.21 1.56 -25.45
N ASN A 15 48.45 1.70 -24.32
CA ASN A 15 48.26 0.65 -23.32
C ASN A 15 46.80 0.11 -23.36
N LYS A 16 46.35 -0.31 -24.55
CA LYS A 16 44.97 -0.73 -24.85
C LYS A 16 44.38 -1.69 -23.83
N LYS A 17 45.11 -2.74 -23.41
CA LYS A 17 44.61 -3.76 -22.49
C LYS A 17 44.24 -3.16 -21.14
N ARG A 18 45.05 -2.29 -20.53
CA ARG A 18 44.82 -1.65 -19.26
C ARG A 18 43.70 -0.59 -19.32
N SER A 19 43.73 0.21 -20.41
CA SER A 19 42.70 1.22 -20.66
C SER A 19 41.32 0.57 -20.85
N ILE A 20 41.25 -0.52 -21.61
CA ILE A 20 39.99 -1.28 -21.78
C ILE A 20 39.53 -1.86 -20.45
N LEU A 21 40.44 -2.45 -19.66
CA LEU A 21 40.07 -3.02 -18.33
C LEU A 21 39.50 -1.94 -17.41
N ALA A 22 40.13 -0.78 -17.28
CA ALA A 22 39.67 0.34 -16.46
C ALA A 22 38.33 0.89 -16.93
N THR A 23 38.18 1.11 -18.26
CA THR A 23 36.94 1.59 -18.84
C THR A 23 35.79 0.59 -18.67
N SER A 24 36.07 -0.71 -18.89
CA SER A 24 35.08 -1.76 -18.67
C SER A 24 34.65 -1.87 -17.22
N SER A 25 35.58 -1.72 -16.26
CA SER A 25 35.23 -1.72 -14.85
C SER A 25 34.29 -0.58 -14.47
N ILE A 26 34.58 0.65 -14.98
CA ILE A 26 33.69 1.80 -14.77
C ILE A 26 32.33 1.56 -15.43
N PHE A 27 32.33 1.08 -16.68
CA PHE A 27 31.10 0.80 -17.40
C PHE A 27 30.22 -0.21 -16.68
N PHE A 28 30.76 -1.34 -16.27
CA PHE A 28 30.01 -2.37 -15.54
C PHE A 28 29.50 -1.88 -14.19
N ALA A 29 30.30 -1.10 -13.48
CA ALA A 29 29.90 -0.55 -12.19
C ALA A 29 28.74 0.45 -12.32
N VAL A 30 28.81 1.37 -13.29
CA VAL A 30 27.70 2.32 -13.56
C VAL A 30 26.47 1.56 -14.06
N PHE A 31 26.65 0.60 -14.96
CA PHE A 31 25.56 -0.22 -15.49
C PHE A 31 24.82 -1.00 -14.38
N LEU A 32 25.58 -1.67 -13.51
CA LEU A 32 25.00 -2.40 -12.37
C LEU A 32 24.31 -1.44 -11.37
N ALA A 33 24.90 -0.27 -11.11
CA ALA A 33 24.30 0.74 -10.24
C ALA A 33 22.96 1.24 -10.79
N LEU A 34 22.86 1.46 -12.11
CA LEU A 34 21.60 1.87 -12.76
C LEU A 34 20.55 0.76 -12.70
N ILE A 35 20.93 -0.50 -12.93
CA ILE A 35 20.01 -1.64 -12.81
C ILE A 35 19.49 -1.74 -11.37
N MET A 36 20.40 -1.73 -10.39
CA MET A 36 20.03 -1.80 -8.96
C MET A 36 19.06 -0.69 -8.59
N ARG A 37 19.34 0.54 -9.04
CA ARG A 37 18.48 1.69 -8.74
C ARG A 37 17.12 1.59 -9.42
N SER A 38 17.07 1.10 -10.64
CA SER A 38 15.82 0.87 -11.37
C SER A 38 14.94 -0.19 -10.68
N LEU A 39 15.54 -1.30 -10.24
CA LEU A 39 14.84 -2.35 -9.49
C LEU A 39 14.31 -1.81 -8.15
N GLN A 40 15.10 -1.01 -7.44
CA GLN A 40 14.71 -0.42 -6.16
C GLN A 40 13.49 0.52 -6.33
N PHE A 41 13.49 1.39 -7.34
CA PHE A 41 12.33 2.24 -7.64
C PHE A 41 11.10 1.43 -8.03
N GLY A 42 11.26 0.37 -8.83
CA GLY A 42 10.16 -0.54 -9.16
C GLY A 42 9.56 -1.24 -7.93
N GLN A 43 10.40 -1.62 -6.95
CA GLN A 43 9.93 -2.17 -5.68
C GLN A 43 9.14 -1.13 -4.86
N TYR A 44 9.59 0.12 -4.80
CA TYR A 44 8.86 1.18 -4.10
C TYR A 44 7.49 1.42 -4.72
N GLU A 45 7.44 1.56 -6.04
CA GLU A 45 6.19 1.73 -6.76
C GLU A 45 5.23 0.55 -6.53
N TYR A 46 5.73 -0.68 -6.59
CA TYR A 46 4.94 -1.87 -6.29
C TYR A 46 4.40 -1.86 -4.86
N MET A 47 5.23 -1.51 -3.86
CA MET A 47 4.85 -1.48 -2.44
C MET A 47 3.77 -0.42 -2.17
N VAL A 48 3.95 0.79 -2.72
CA VAL A 48 2.96 1.87 -2.62
C VAL A 48 1.66 1.49 -3.31
N ASN A 49 1.74 1.05 -4.57
CA ASN A 49 0.55 0.68 -5.34
C ASN A 49 -0.21 -0.49 -4.69
N SER A 50 0.49 -1.46 -4.12
CA SER A 50 -0.14 -2.57 -3.41
C SER A 50 -0.91 -2.09 -2.18
N THR A 51 -0.32 -1.19 -1.38
CA THR A 51 -0.98 -0.64 -0.19
C THR A 51 -2.19 0.20 -0.56
N VAL A 52 -2.00 1.12 -1.49
CA VAL A 52 -3.04 2.05 -1.95
C VAL A 52 -4.20 1.30 -2.62
N SER A 53 -3.92 0.39 -3.54
CA SER A 53 -4.96 -0.31 -4.29
C SER A 53 -5.65 -1.42 -3.51
N MET A 54 -4.98 -2.00 -2.49
CA MET A 54 -5.57 -3.11 -1.72
C MET A 54 -6.35 -2.64 -0.48
N TYR A 55 -6.05 -1.45 0.05
CA TYR A 55 -6.64 -1.05 1.33
C TYR A 55 -6.89 0.46 1.47
N THR A 56 -5.84 1.29 1.55
CA THR A 56 -5.97 2.68 2.01
C THR A 56 -6.57 3.65 1.01
N GLY A 57 -6.48 3.40 -0.31
CA GLY A 57 -6.62 4.45 -1.30
C GLY A 57 -5.43 5.43 -1.27
N TYR A 58 -5.37 6.35 -2.20
CA TYR A 58 -4.39 7.45 -2.16
C TYR A 58 -4.72 8.48 -1.08
N LEU A 59 -6.01 8.73 -0.90
CA LEU A 59 -6.58 9.59 0.13
C LEU A 59 -7.68 8.82 0.85
N GLN A 60 -7.94 9.17 2.10
CA GLN A 60 -9.05 8.62 2.87
C GLN A 60 -9.76 9.75 3.61
N LEU A 61 -11.06 9.88 3.40
CA LEU A 61 -11.92 10.74 4.21
C LEU A 61 -12.40 9.96 5.41
N GLN A 62 -12.28 10.55 6.59
CA GLN A 62 -12.72 9.96 7.85
C GLN A 62 -13.01 11.06 8.88
N ALA A 63 -13.63 10.72 10.00
CA ALA A 63 -13.75 11.64 11.12
C ALA A 63 -12.39 11.82 11.81
N LYS A 64 -12.16 12.99 12.41
CA LYS A 64 -10.96 13.26 13.19
C LYS A 64 -10.86 12.27 14.36
N GLY A 65 -9.68 11.69 14.55
CA GLY A 65 -9.40 10.71 15.59
C GLY A 65 -9.69 9.25 15.20
N PHE A 66 -10.44 9.00 14.13
CA PHE A 66 -10.80 7.63 13.75
C PHE A 66 -9.56 6.76 13.46
N TRP A 67 -8.55 7.29 12.78
CA TRP A 67 -7.34 6.53 12.45
C TRP A 67 -6.58 6.04 13.69
N ASP A 68 -6.59 6.82 14.76
CA ASP A 68 -5.87 6.49 16.00
C ASP A 68 -6.69 5.56 16.91
N ASN A 69 -8.01 5.77 16.97
CA ASN A 69 -8.88 5.10 17.94
C ASN A 69 -9.63 3.91 17.34
N HIS A 70 -9.90 3.91 16.04
CA HIS A 70 -10.76 2.94 15.34
C HIS A 70 -12.12 2.71 16.03
N SER A 71 -12.67 3.77 16.64
CA SER A 71 -13.93 3.74 17.36
C SER A 71 -15.10 4.16 16.47
N PHE A 72 -16.23 3.55 16.67
CA PHE A 72 -17.47 3.95 16.00
C PHE A 72 -18.02 5.29 16.45
N ASP A 73 -17.54 5.85 17.58
CA ASP A 73 -17.91 7.19 18.01
C ASP A 73 -17.37 8.27 17.03
N GLU A 74 -16.26 7.96 16.34
CA GLU A 74 -15.74 8.77 15.24
C GLU A 74 -16.32 8.38 13.85
N SER A 75 -17.45 7.67 13.81
CA SER A 75 -18.18 7.46 12.55
C SER A 75 -18.93 8.73 12.12
N PHE A 76 -19.26 8.85 10.85
CA PHE A 76 -20.02 9.98 10.30
C PHE A 76 -21.11 9.51 9.35
N GLU A 77 -22.13 10.37 9.13
CA GLU A 77 -23.21 10.05 8.22
C GLU A 77 -22.76 10.24 6.75
N LEU A 78 -23.07 9.25 5.93
CA LEU A 78 -22.87 9.33 4.49
C LEU A 78 -24.08 10.05 3.85
N THR A 79 -23.99 11.37 3.73
CA THR A 79 -25.03 12.13 3.07
C THR A 79 -24.89 12.05 1.55
N ASP A 80 -26.02 12.06 0.82
CA ASP A 80 -26.03 12.08 -0.66
C ASP A 80 -25.21 13.25 -1.22
N THR A 81 -25.25 14.39 -0.55
CA THR A 81 -24.50 15.58 -0.95
C THR A 81 -23.00 15.35 -0.88
N LEU A 82 -22.49 14.78 0.23
CA LEU A 82 -21.09 14.44 0.40
C LEU A 82 -20.65 13.40 -0.63
N TYR A 83 -21.42 12.32 -0.78
CA TYR A 83 -21.13 11.25 -1.73
C TYR A 83 -21.04 11.76 -3.17
N ARG A 84 -22.03 12.52 -3.64
CA ARG A 84 -22.06 13.07 -5.01
C ARG A 84 -20.94 14.08 -5.24
N LYS A 85 -20.64 14.92 -4.25
CA LYS A 85 -19.56 15.92 -4.34
C LYS A 85 -18.20 15.26 -4.56
N MET A 86 -17.92 14.15 -3.86
CA MET A 86 -16.69 13.41 -4.01
C MET A 86 -16.66 12.58 -5.30
N LYS A 87 -17.75 11.84 -5.59
CA LYS A 87 -17.83 10.96 -6.77
C LYS A 87 -17.71 11.73 -8.10
N ASN A 88 -18.23 12.93 -8.17
CA ASN A 88 -18.23 13.74 -9.40
C ASN A 88 -16.99 14.64 -9.54
N HIS A 89 -16.02 14.53 -8.65
CA HIS A 89 -14.80 15.34 -8.72
C HIS A 89 -13.87 14.80 -9.81
N ALA A 90 -13.42 15.67 -10.73
CA ALA A 90 -12.64 15.29 -11.91
C ALA A 90 -11.29 14.60 -11.58
N GLY A 91 -10.73 14.86 -10.39
CA GLY A 91 -9.48 14.25 -9.92
C GLY A 91 -9.66 12.86 -9.29
N ILE A 92 -10.92 12.42 -9.04
CA ILE A 92 -11.25 11.18 -8.33
C ILE A 92 -11.68 10.11 -9.33
N THR A 93 -11.11 8.93 -9.21
CA THR A 93 -11.46 7.77 -10.05
C THR A 93 -12.52 6.90 -9.39
N THR A 94 -12.38 6.64 -8.10
CA THR A 94 -13.29 5.76 -7.33
C THR A 94 -13.29 6.21 -5.87
N ILE A 95 -14.44 6.11 -5.23
CA ILE A 95 -14.62 6.26 -3.78
C ILE A 95 -15.28 5.02 -3.23
N ASN A 96 -14.86 4.58 -2.05
CA ASN A 96 -15.35 3.36 -1.41
C ASN A 96 -15.79 3.67 0.03
N PRO A 97 -17.06 3.91 0.29
CA PRO A 97 -17.55 3.98 1.66
C PRO A 97 -17.31 2.65 2.39
N ARG A 98 -16.78 2.72 3.60
CA ARG A 98 -16.50 1.54 4.43
C ARG A 98 -16.90 1.75 5.88
N ILE A 99 -17.15 0.63 6.52
CA ILE A 99 -17.24 0.50 7.97
C ILE A 99 -16.08 -0.40 8.39
N GLU A 100 -15.12 0.16 9.09
CA GLU A 100 -13.90 -0.54 9.48
C GLU A 100 -13.83 -0.63 11.02
N THR A 101 -13.63 -1.83 11.54
CA THR A 101 -13.45 -2.09 12.98
C THR A 101 -12.64 -3.36 13.19
N ALA A 102 -12.26 -3.61 14.44
CA ALA A 102 -11.74 -4.89 14.89
C ALA A 102 -12.79 -5.60 15.73
N ALA A 103 -13.00 -6.88 15.48
CA ALA A 103 -13.93 -7.72 16.23
C ALA A 103 -13.31 -9.08 16.55
N LEU A 104 -13.89 -9.78 17.51
CA LEU A 104 -13.58 -11.17 17.81
C LEU A 104 -14.35 -12.06 16.81
N ILE A 105 -13.63 -12.91 16.13
CA ILE A 105 -14.17 -13.90 15.21
C ILE A 105 -13.99 -15.26 15.86
N SER A 106 -15.08 -15.96 16.09
CA SER A 106 -15.06 -17.24 16.82
C SER A 106 -15.72 -18.35 16.04
N HIS A 107 -15.09 -19.53 16.05
CA HIS A 107 -15.66 -20.78 15.59
C HIS A 107 -15.23 -21.91 16.54
N ALA A 108 -16.18 -22.66 17.05
CA ALA A 108 -15.96 -23.70 18.06
C ALA A 108 -15.11 -23.21 19.25
N THR A 109 -13.90 -23.72 19.41
CA THR A 109 -12.96 -23.35 20.47
C THR A 109 -11.96 -22.26 20.08
N GLU A 110 -11.90 -21.90 18.79
CA GLU A 110 -10.95 -20.95 18.29
C GLU A 110 -11.56 -19.54 18.24
N THR A 111 -10.77 -18.55 18.68
CA THR A 111 -11.15 -17.14 18.64
C THR A 111 -9.97 -16.29 18.22
N ARG A 112 -10.20 -15.35 17.32
CA ARG A 112 -9.18 -14.43 16.80
C ARG A 112 -9.73 -13.01 16.74
N ILE A 113 -8.88 -12.02 17.04
CA ILE A 113 -9.18 -10.62 16.75
C ILE A 113 -8.86 -10.38 15.25
N SER A 114 -9.81 -9.82 14.53
CA SER A 114 -9.68 -9.61 13.08
C SER A 114 -10.33 -8.30 12.68
N PRO A 115 -9.75 -7.57 11.72
CA PRO A 115 -10.43 -6.48 11.05
C PRO A 115 -11.68 -6.98 10.33
N VAL A 116 -12.80 -6.33 10.60
CA VAL A 116 -14.08 -6.54 9.93
C VAL A 116 -14.39 -5.29 9.12
N ILE A 117 -14.60 -5.48 7.81
CA ILE A 117 -14.79 -4.40 6.86
C ILE A 117 -16.16 -4.56 6.19
N GLY A 118 -17.06 -3.61 6.48
CA GLY A 118 -18.32 -3.44 5.76
C GLY A 118 -18.06 -2.68 4.46
N ILE A 119 -18.42 -3.28 3.34
CA ILE A 119 -18.12 -2.77 1.99
C ILE A 119 -19.36 -2.70 1.10
N ASP A 120 -19.34 -1.81 0.13
CA ASP A 120 -20.13 -1.96 -1.08
C ASP A 120 -19.39 -2.90 -2.04
N PRO A 121 -19.94 -4.10 -2.34
CA PRO A 121 -19.21 -5.11 -3.09
C PRO A 121 -18.74 -4.66 -4.48
N TYR A 122 -19.50 -3.79 -5.13
CA TYR A 122 -19.19 -3.33 -6.48
C TYR A 122 -18.05 -2.31 -6.49
N SER A 123 -18.15 -1.27 -5.65
CA SER A 123 -17.12 -0.23 -5.58
C SER A 123 -15.81 -0.77 -4.99
N GLU A 124 -15.90 -1.70 -4.04
CA GLU A 124 -14.74 -2.37 -3.47
C GLU A 124 -13.99 -3.21 -4.51
N ASP A 125 -14.71 -4.04 -5.29
CA ASP A 125 -14.06 -4.81 -6.36
C ASP A 125 -13.41 -3.92 -7.43
N LYS A 126 -14.05 -2.80 -7.76
CA LYS A 126 -13.50 -1.83 -8.72
C LYS A 126 -12.18 -1.23 -8.22
N MET A 127 -12.03 -0.99 -6.93
CA MET A 127 -10.82 -0.44 -6.33
C MET A 127 -9.76 -1.50 -6.11
N THR A 128 -10.13 -2.59 -5.42
CA THR A 128 -9.17 -3.56 -4.87
C THR A 128 -9.02 -4.81 -5.72
N GLY A 129 -9.95 -5.06 -6.65
CA GLY A 129 -10.02 -6.31 -7.40
C GLY A 129 -10.34 -7.51 -6.50
N LEU A 130 -11.14 -7.31 -5.45
CA LEU A 130 -11.41 -8.31 -4.43
C LEU A 130 -12.04 -9.59 -5.00
N LYS A 131 -12.93 -9.44 -5.97
CA LYS A 131 -13.57 -10.58 -6.66
C LYS A 131 -12.57 -11.49 -7.35
N LYS A 132 -11.50 -10.94 -7.92
CA LYS A 132 -10.43 -11.71 -8.57
C LYS A 132 -9.59 -12.52 -7.57
N ARG A 133 -9.69 -12.20 -6.29
CA ARG A 133 -8.99 -12.88 -5.20
C ARG A 133 -9.79 -14.01 -4.57
N LEU A 134 -11.00 -14.23 -5.03
CA LEU A 134 -11.84 -15.33 -4.56
C LEU A 134 -11.16 -16.67 -4.88
N SER A 135 -10.87 -17.47 -3.86
CA SER A 135 -10.27 -18.80 -3.99
C SER A 135 -11.34 -19.90 -3.94
N LYS A 136 -12.41 -19.69 -3.14
CA LYS A 136 -13.53 -20.63 -3.00
C LYS A 136 -14.84 -19.87 -2.78
N GLY A 137 -15.96 -20.49 -3.14
CA GLY A 137 -17.32 -19.98 -2.89
C GLY A 137 -17.75 -18.87 -3.84
N ASN A 138 -18.58 -17.95 -3.34
CA ASN A 138 -19.17 -16.87 -4.11
C ASN A 138 -18.73 -15.50 -3.55
N TYR A 139 -18.65 -14.53 -4.46
CA TYR A 139 -18.41 -13.14 -4.08
C TYR A 139 -19.70 -12.49 -3.56
N LEU A 140 -19.57 -11.51 -2.64
CA LEU A 140 -20.72 -10.78 -2.10
C LEU A 140 -21.48 -10.02 -3.18
N THR A 141 -22.78 -9.96 -2.99
CA THR A 141 -23.73 -9.07 -3.69
C THR A 141 -24.31 -8.09 -2.67
N GLU A 142 -25.06 -7.09 -3.12
CA GLU A 142 -25.73 -6.14 -2.22
C GLU A 142 -26.72 -6.82 -1.28
N GLU A 143 -27.30 -7.98 -1.68
CA GLU A 143 -28.29 -8.76 -0.92
C GLU A 143 -27.65 -9.88 -0.08
N SER A 144 -26.33 -10.07 -0.14
CA SER A 144 -25.64 -11.10 0.61
C SER A 144 -25.79 -10.87 2.11
N LYS A 145 -26.09 -11.93 2.84
CA LYS A 145 -26.21 -11.94 4.31
C LYS A 145 -24.99 -12.55 4.99
N GLY A 146 -24.15 -13.23 4.23
CA GLY A 146 -22.92 -13.84 4.73
C GLY A 146 -21.71 -12.93 4.61
N ILE A 147 -20.55 -13.57 4.67
CA ILE A 147 -19.26 -12.88 4.73
C ILE A 147 -18.25 -13.52 3.78
N LEU A 148 -17.21 -12.74 3.42
CA LEU A 148 -15.96 -13.30 2.90
C LEU A 148 -14.93 -13.31 4.03
N ILE A 149 -14.13 -14.37 4.06
CA ILE A 149 -13.03 -14.52 5.00
C ILE A 149 -11.72 -14.73 4.27
N ALA A 150 -10.63 -14.18 4.79
CA ALA A 150 -9.30 -14.40 4.24
C ALA A 150 -8.84 -15.85 4.49
N GLU A 151 -8.18 -16.47 3.48
CA GLU A 151 -7.80 -17.89 3.47
C GLU A 151 -7.01 -18.31 4.72
N GLY A 152 -5.98 -17.55 5.09
CA GLY A 152 -5.18 -17.89 6.27
C GLY A 152 -5.91 -17.68 7.60
N LEU A 153 -6.96 -16.85 7.66
CA LEU A 153 -7.82 -16.76 8.82
C LEU A 153 -8.78 -17.95 8.87
N ALA A 154 -9.35 -18.35 7.73
CA ALA A 154 -10.18 -19.55 7.60
C ALA A 154 -9.44 -20.81 8.04
N ASP A 155 -8.19 -20.98 7.60
CA ASP A 155 -7.32 -22.08 8.00
C ASP A 155 -7.12 -22.11 9.53
N ARG A 156 -6.91 -20.94 10.16
CA ARG A 156 -6.68 -20.82 11.61
C ARG A 156 -7.91 -21.09 12.46
N LEU A 157 -9.08 -20.80 11.92
CA LEU A 157 -10.36 -21.06 12.56
C LEU A 157 -10.93 -22.45 12.21
N ASN A 158 -10.24 -23.17 11.30
CA ASN A 158 -10.64 -24.47 10.75
C ASN A 158 -12.06 -24.43 10.18
N VAL A 159 -12.31 -23.47 9.28
CA VAL A 159 -13.60 -23.26 8.62
C VAL A 159 -13.48 -23.25 7.11
N ASP A 160 -14.54 -23.62 6.41
CA ASP A 160 -14.64 -23.56 4.94
C ASP A 160 -15.95 -22.85 4.53
N VAL A 161 -16.17 -22.70 3.24
CA VAL A 161 -17.40 -22.12 2.67
C VAL A 161 -18.63 -22.92 3.14
N GLY A 162 -19.64 -22.21 3.61
CA GLY A 162 -20.87 -22.79 4.17
C GLY A 162 -20.86 -22.92 5.69
N ASP A 163 -19.70 -22.90 6.34
CA ASP A 163 -19.61 -22.87 7.80
C ASP A 163 -20.09 -21.53 8.35
N SER A 164 -20.41 -21.53 9.65
CA SER A 164 -20.86 -20.34 10.36
C SER A 164 -19.86 -19.91 11.42
N ILE A 165 -19.60 -18.60 11.48
CA ILE A 165 -18.75 -17.99 12.51
C ILE A 165 -19.53 -16.96 13.31
N VAL A 166 -19.12 -16.74 14.55
CA VAL A 166 -19.64 -15.67 15.40
C VAL A 166 -18.71 -14.46 15.28
N ILE A 167 -19.29 -13.30 14.99
CA ILE A 167 -18.62 -12.01 15.09
C ILE A 167 -19.11 -11.32 16.35
N PHE A 168 -18.18 -10.99 17.24
CA PHE A 168 -18.46 -10.32 18.51
C PHE A 168 -17.59 -9.07 18.65
N GLY A 169 -18.20 -7.95 19.00
CA GLY A 169 -17.50 -6.69 19.18
C GLY A 169 -18.33 -5.64 19.90
N GLN A 170 -17.80 -4.43 19.92
CA GLN A 170 -18.49 -3.26 20.43
C GLN A 170 -19.06 -2.48 19.23
N GLY A 171 -20.35 -2.20 19.27
CA GLY A 171 -21.02 -1.34 18.30
C GLY A 171 -21.04 0.12 18.74
N TYR A 172 -21.74 0.96 17.97
CA TYR A 172 -21.88 2.39 18.21
C TYR A 172 -22.46 2.65 19.61
N GLN A 173 -21.93 3.66 20.30
CA GLN A 173 -22.31 4.03 21.67
C GLN A 173 -22.21 2.87 22.70
N GLY A 174 -21.27 1.97 22.49
CA GLY A 174 -21.02 0.88 23.45
C GLY A 174 -21.99 -0.29 23.40
N VAL A 175 -22.88 -0.36 22.43
CA VAL A 175 -23.81 -1.49 22.26
C VAL A 175 -23.00 -2.76 21.96
N ILE A 176 -23.38 -3.87 22.60
CA ILE A 176 -22.78 -5.18 22.30
C ILE A 176 -23.27 -5.65 20.94
N ALA A 177 -22.32 -5.93 20.04
CA ALA A 177 -22.58 -6.50 18.75
C ALA A 177 -22.17 -7.98 18.74
N ALA A 178 -23.14 -8.87 18.50
CA ALA A 178 -22.90 -10.31 18.42
C ALA A 178 -23.87 -10.94 17.42
N GLN A 179 -23.34 -11.56 16.37
CA GLN A 179 -24.16 -12.22 15.36
C GLN A 179 -23.40 -13.37 14.70
N VAL A 180 -24.15 -14.38 14.23
CA VAL A 180 -23.66 -15.51 13.45
C VAL A 180 -23.75 -15.16 11.98
N PHE A 181 -22.66 -15.40 11.24
CA PHE A 181 -22.60 -15.21 9.79
C PHE A 181 -22.11 -16.49 9.12
N GLN A 182 -22.72 -16.80 7.97
CA GLN A 182 -22.25 -17.88 7.12
C GLN A 182 -21.14 -17.38 6.20
N ILE A 183 -20.13 -18.21 5.97
CA ILE A 183 -19.05 -17.94 5.04
C ILE A 183 -19.53 -18.20 3.61
N GLU A 184 -19.71 -17.15 2.80
CA GLU A 184 -20.09 -17.24 1.39
C GLU A 184 -18.90 -17.49 0.48
N GLY A 185 -17.70 -17.00 0.87
CA GLY A 185 -16.48 -17.20 0.10
C GLY A 185 -15.21 -16.97 0.88
N ILE A 186 -14.14 -17.51 0.34
CA ILE A 186 -12.77 -17.40 0.88
C ILE A 186 -11.92 -16.63 -0.12
N ILE A 187 -11.20 -15.63 0.34
CA ILE A 187 -10.34 -14.76 -0.46
C ILE A 187 -8.87 -14.96 -0.11
N LYS A 188 -8.01 -14.91 -1.13
CA LYS A 188 -6.56 -15.09 -0.98
C LYS A 188 -5.82 -13.80 -1.26
N TYR A 189 -5.07 -13.33 -0.26
CA TYR A 189 -4.19 -12.17 -0.39
C TYR A 189 -2.74 -12.58 -0.57
N PRO A 190 -1.98 -11.86 -1.42
CA PRO A 190 -0.53 -12.08 -1.54
C PRO A 190 0.25 -11.62 -0.31
N ILE A 191 -0.34 -10.71 0.50
CA ILE A 191 0.26 -10.16 1.71
C ILE A 191 -0.16 -10.99 2.92
N PRO A 192 0.76 -11.67 3.63
CA PRO A 192 0.42 -12.56 4.75
C PRO A 192 -0.38 -11.87 5.86
N LYS A 193 -0.07 -10.59 6.16
CA LYS A 193 -0.80 -9.83 7.20
C LYS A 193 -2.28 -9.73 6.87
N MET A 194 -2.64 -9.44 5.61
CA MET A 194 -4.03 -9.36 5.16
C MET A 194 -4.66 -10.76 5.03
N ASN A 195 -3.92 -11.72 4.49
CA ASN A 195 -4.41 -13.09 4.29
C ASN A 195 -4.74 -13.81 5.61
N ASN A 196 -4.15 -13.39 6.71
CA ASN A 196 -4.34 -14.00 8.02
C ASN A 196 -5.37 -13.29 8.90
N ALA A 197 -6.04 -12.24 8.40
CA ALA A 197 -6.82 -11.40 9.30
C ALA A 197 -8.19 -10.95 8.77
N PHE A 198 -8.35 -10.60 7.49
CA PHE A 198 -9.51 -9.83 7.04
C PHE A 198 -10.80 -10.63 6.90
N VAL A 199 -11.89 -9.98 7.32
CA VAL A 199 -13.28 -10.40 7.10
C VAL A 199 -14.02 -9.27 6.40
N TYR A 200 -14.82 -9.60 5.39
CA TYR A 200 -15.64 -8.63 4.67
C TYR A 200 -17.10 -9.00 4.73
N MET A 201 -17.94 -8.01 4.89
CA MET A 201 -19.40 -8.11 4.81
C MET A 201 -19.97 -6.92 4.03
N THR A 202 -21.25 -6.94 3.71
CA THR A 202 -21.89 -5.75 3.12
C THR A 202 -21.97 -4.62 4.13
N ILE A 203 -21.95 -3.35 3.67
CA ILE A 203 -22.15 -2.18 4.54
C ILE A 203 -23.44 -2.34 5.36
N LYS A 204 -24.51 -2.85 4.74
CA LYS A 204 -25.79 -3.09 5.37
C LYS A 204 -25.68 -4.05 6.57
N ASN A 205 -25.01 -5.18 6.37
CA ASN A 205 -24.80 -6.14 7.46
C ASN A 205 -23.94 -5.56 8.59
N ALA A 206 -22.91 -4.78 8.23
CA ALA A 206 -22.08 -4.10 9.22
C ALA A 206 -22.86 -3.03 10.01
N GLN A 207 -23.72 -2.25 9.33
CA GLN A 207 -24.59 -1.28 9.98
C GLN A 207 -25.57 -1.94 10.94
N GLU A 208 -26.18 -3.05 10.54
CA GLU A 208 -27.09 -3.83 11.40
C GLU A 208 -26.36 -4.42 12.59
N LEU A 209 -25.22 -5.09 12.39
CA LEU A 209 -24.42 -5.71 13.45
C LEU A 209 -23.95 -4.69 14.50
N PHE A 210 -23.38 -3.58 14.05
CA PHE A 210 -22.73 -2.59 14.92
C PHE A 210 -23.63 -1.41 15.29
N ASN A 211 -24.91 -1.45 14.95
CA ASN A 211 -25.90 -0.40 15.24
C ASN A 211 -25.52 0.99 14.72
N LEU A 212 -25.00 1.05 13.48
CA LEU A 212 -24.48 2.28 12.89
C LEU A 212 -25.49 3.08 12.07
N SER A 213 -26.72 2.57 11.88
CA SER A 213 -27.74 3.20 11.03
C SER A 213 -27.17 3.59 9.65
N ASN A 214 -27.17 4.88 9.28
CA ASN A 214 -26.63 5.38 8.01
C ASN A 214 -25.19 5.92 8.14
N ARG A 215 -24.42 5.43 9.10
CA ARG A 215 -23.05 5.90 9.37
C ARG A 215 -22.02 4.98 8.75
N ILE A 216 -20.87 5.57 8.42
CA ILE A 216 -19.66 4.90 7.94
C ILE A 216 -18.45 5.42 8.72
N THR A 217 -17.33 4.73 8.63
CA THR A 217 -16.10 5.14 9.33
C THR A 217 -15.09 5.80 8.40
N SER A 218 -15.04 5.37 7.14
CA SER A 218 -14.04 5.84 6.19
C SER A 218 -14.54 5.83 4.75
N ILE A 219 -13.91 6.66 3.90
CA ILE A 219 -14.08 6.61 2.45
C ILE A 219 -12.68 6.65 1.81
N PRO A 220 -12.07 5.50 1.51
CA PRO A 220 -10.92 5.42 0.62
C PRO A 220 -11.22 6.02 -0.76
N ILE A 221 -10.24 6.78 -1.28
CA ILE A 221 -10.38 7.54 -2.52
C ILE A 221 -9.21 7.19 -3.44
N MET A 222 -9.55 6.73 -4.65
CA MET A 222 -8.58 6.58 -5.73
C MET A 222 -8.57 7.82 -6.62
N ILE A 223 -7.37 8.26 -6.98
CA ILE A 223 -7.16 9.44 -7.81
C ILE A 223 -6.58 9.08 -9.17
N ASN A 224 -6.83 9.90 -10.17
CA ASN A 224 -6.33 9.66 -11.54
C ASN A 224 -4.85 10.05 -11.72
N ASN A 225 -4.34 10.98 -10.91
CA ASN A 225 -2.96 11.44 -11.00
C ASN A 225 -2.31 11.54 -9.60
N PRO A 226 -1.48 10.55 -9.21
CA PRO A 226 -0.79 10.56 -7.91
C PRO A 226 0.11 11.78 -7.68
N SER A 227 0.65 12.40 -8.73
CA SER A 227 1.48 13.60 -8.60
C SER A 227 0.72 14.83 -8.08
N LYS A 228 -0.62 14.80 -8.16
CA LYS A 228 -1.51 15.86 -7.66
C LYS A 228 -2.13 15.54 -6.31
N LEU A 229 -1.60 14.55 -5.59
CA LEU A 229 -2.13 14.07 -4.32
C LEU A 229 -2.40 15.22 -3.32
N TYR A 230 -1.39 16.03 -3.06
CA TYR A 230 -1.48 17.11 -2.07
C TYR A 230 -2.34 18.29 -2.53
N GLU A 231 -2.34 18.60 -3.83
CA GLU A 231 -3.22 19.62 -4.42
C GLU A 231 -4.69 19.22 -4.21
N LEU A 232 -5.03 17.99 -4.59
CA LEU A 232 -6.37 17.43 -4.44
C LEU A 232 -6.80 17.31 -2.97
N ARG A 233 -5.89 16.85 -2.08
CA ARG A 233 -6.14 16.81 -0.63
C ARG A 233 -6.55 18.18 -0.10
N ASN A 234 -5.79 19.23 -0.43
CA ASN A 234 -6.05 20.59 0.05
C ASN A 234 -7.36 21.13 -0.50
N GLU A 235 -7.65 20.91 -1.79
CA GLU A 235 -8.91 21.29 -2.41
C GLU A 235 -10.11 20.60 -1.75
N LEU A 236 -10.06 19.31 -1.55
CA LEU A 236 -11.13 18.56 -0.90
C LEU A 236 -11.31 18.95 0.57
N SER A 237 -10.19 19.13 1.29
CA SER A 237 -10.21 19.52 2.72
C SER A 237 -10.89 20.88 2.94
N SER A 238 -10.79 21.82 1.99
CA SER A 238 -11.48 23.12 2.09
C SER A 238 -13.00 23.02 1.89
N LYS A 239 -13.50 21.88 1.44
CA LYS A 239 -14.91 21.68 1.04
C LYS A 239 -15.67 20.70 1.94
N ILE A 240 -15.03 20.13 2.95
CA ILE A 240 -15.62 19.19 3.91
C ILE A 240 -15.85 19.86 5.27
N ASP A 241 -16.65 19.21 6.10
CA ASP A 241 -16.94 19.67 7.46
C ASP A 241 -15.70 19.64 8.33
N THR A 242 -15.63 20.53 9.32
CA THR A 242 -14.49 20.68 10.23
C THR A 242 -14.20 19.44 11.09
N ASN A 243 -15.21 18.57 11.29
CA ASN A 243 -15.08 17.30 12.03
C ASN A 243 -14.49 16.16 11.20
N LEU A 244 -14.36 16.35 9.88
CA LEU A 244 -13.79 15.39 8.96
C LEU A 244 -12.35 15.77 8.62
N VAL A 245 -11.57 14.79 8.21
CA VAL A 245 -10.19 14.94 7.75
C VAL A 245 -9.93 14.06 6.54
N ILE A 246 -9.11 14.55 5.63
CA ILE A 246 -8.59 13.75 4.53
C ILE A 246 -7.13 13.44 4.82
N MET A 247 -6.85 12.17 5.04
CA MET A 247 -5.49 11.66 5.23
C MET A 247 -4.93 11.12 3.91
N THR A 248 -3.62 11.27 3.73
CA THR A 248 -2.90 10.65 2.63
C THR A 248 -2.49 9.23 3.00
N TRP A 249 -2.20 8.39 2.01
CA TRP A 249 -1.66 7.05 2.25
C TRP A 249 -0.35 7.09 3.04
N GLU A 250 0.45 8.14 2.89
CA GLU A 250 1.71 8.34 3.61
C GLU A 250 1.48 8.56 5.12
N GLU A 251 0.44 9.34 5.45
CA GLU A 251 0.03 9.56 6.85
C GLU A 251 -0.56 8.29 7.49
N MET A 252 -1.24 7.46 6.68
CA MET A 252 -1.83 6.20 7.13
C MET A 252 -0.84 5.02 7.18
N SER A 253 0.28 5.11 6.46
CA SER A 253 1.29 4.04 6.39
C SER A 253 2.70 4.59 6.59
N PRO A 254 2.98 5.22 7.74
CA PRO A 254 4.28 5.83 8.02
C PRO A 254 5.42 4.81 8.02
N GLU A 255 5.13 3.54 8.34
CA GLU A 255 6.10 2.46 8.28
C GLU A 255 6.62 2.19 6.86
N ILE A 256 5.77 2.33 5.84
CA ILE A 256 6.17 2.18 4.44
C ILE A 256 7.03 3.36 4.00
N VAL A 257 6.62 4.58 4.35
CA VAL A 257 7.38 5.79 4.06
C VAL A 257 8.77 5.72 4.70
N GLN A 258 8.83 5.28 5.95
CA GLN A 258 10.07 5.14 6.70
C GLN A 258 10.97 4.05 6.12
N ALA A 259 10.41 2.89 5.73
CA ALA A 259 11.14 1.81 5.08
C ALA A 259 11.77 2.27 3.75
N ILE A 260 11.00 2.99 2.91
CA ILE A 260 11.49 3.57 1.66
C ILE A 260 12.62 4.59 1.92
N ALA A 261 12.47 5.45 2.94
CA ALA A 261 13.47 6.46 3.27
C ALA A 261 14.80 5.82 3.74
N VAL A 262 14.73 4.81 4.62
CA VAL A 262 15.92 4.07 5.12
C VAL A 262 16.60 3.31 3.98
N ASP A 263 15.85 2.60 3.15
CA ASP A 263 16.40 1.85 2.02
C ASP A 263 17.04 2.79 0.98
N ASN A 264 16.42 3.94 0.74
CA ASN A 264 16.95 4.98 -0.14
C ASN A 264 18.28 5.54 0.38
N ALA A 265 18.37 5.85 1.68
CA ALA A 265 19.62 6.30 2.32
C ALA A 265 20.71 5.23 2.23
N SER A 266 20.38 3.97 2.47
CA SER A 266 21.29 2.83 2.34
C SER A 266 21.81 2.68 0.91
N GLY A 267 20.93 2.87 -0.08
CA GLY A 267 21.29 2.87 -1.50
C GLY A 267 22.30 3.98 -1.86
N PHE A 268 22.15 5.17 -1.30
CA PHE A 268 23.12 6.27 -1.49
C PHE A 268 24.50 5.93 -0.89
N ILE A 269 24.52 5.36 0.32
CA ILE A 269 25.78 4.95 0.97
C ILE A 269 26.48 3.88 0.12
N MET A 270 25.74 2.90 -0.37
CA MET A 270 26.27 1.84 -1.24
C MET A 270 26.87 2.40 -2.53
N LEU A 271 26.17 3.34 -3.19
CA LEU A 271 26.69 4.02 -4.39
C LEU A 271 27.97 4.82 -4.08
N LEU A 272 28.03 5.51 -2.95
CA LEU A 272 29.21 6.25 -2.54
C LEU A 272 30.41 5.33 -2.34
N ILE A 273 30.23 4.21 -1.64
CA ILE A 273 31.30 3.20 -1.47
C ILE A 273 31.76 2.66 -2.83
N LEU A 274 30.82 2.34 -3.73
CA LEU A 274 31.12 1.87 -5.08
C LEU A 274 31.97 2.88 -5.85
N TYR A 275 31.61 4.16 -5.83
CA TYR A 275 32.37 5.22 -6.51
C TYR A 275 33.77 5.42 -5.91
N ILE A 276 33.92 5.30 -4.59
CA ILE A 276 35.24 5.36 -3.92
C ILE A 276 36.12 4.20 -4.41
N VAL A 277 35.61 2.98 -4.42
CA VAL A 277 36.36 1.79 -4.85
C VAL A 277 36.79 1.91 -6.31
N ILE A 278 35.88 2.35 -7.20
CA ILE A 278 36.19 2.58 -8.61
C ILE A 278 37.25 3.66 -8.74
N GLY A 279 37.11 4.77 -8.01
CA GLY A 279 38.06 5.88 -8.01
C GLY A 279 39.49 5.42 -7.67
N PHE A 280 39.64 4.64 -6.60
CA PHE A 280 40.95 4.06 -6.24
C PHE A 280 41.47 3.08 -7.27
N GLY A 281 40.62 2.26 -7.87
CA GLY A 281 41.01 1.34 -8.94
C GLY A 281 41.54 2.05 -10.18
N VAL A 282 40.85 3.11 -10.60
CA VAL A 282 41.27 3.96 -11.74
C VAL A 282 42.55 4.71 -11.39
N PHE A 283 42.64 5.29 -10.20
CA PHE A 283 43.83 5.99 -9.72
C PHE A 283 45.05 5.07 -9.70
N GLY A 284 44.92 3.87 -9.14
CA GLY A 284 46.00 2.87 -9.17
C GLY A 284 46.47 2.53 -10.58
N THR A 285 45.53 2.40 -11.53
CA THR A 285 45.86 2.11 -12.93
C THR A 285 46.64 3.28 -13.58
N ILE A 286 46.22 4.54 -13.28
CA ILE A 286 46.91 5.74 -13.80
C ILE A 286 48.32 5.86 -13.20
N VAL A 287 48.48 5.70 -11.89
CA VAL A 287 49.79 5.72 -11.20
C VAL A 287 50.74 4.70 -11.79
N MET A 288 50.28 3.46 -12.01
CA MET A 288 51.10 2.39 -12.57
C MET A 288 51.51 2.70 -14.02
N MET A 289 50.61 3.27 -14.85
CA MET A 289 50.94 3.74 -16.18
C MET A 289 51.94 4.89 -16.19
N THR A 290 52.02 5.66 -15.11
CA THR A 290 52.97 6.81 -15.00
C THR A 290 54.34 6.34 -14.52
N LEU A 291 54.38 5.42 -13.52
CA LEU A 291 55.64 4.87 -12.99
C LEU A 291 56.40 3.98 -13.98
N GLU A 292 55.74 3.29 -14.91
CA GLU A 292 56.41 2.53 -15.98
C GLU A 292 57.12 3.43 -17.01
N ARG A 293 57.11 4.74 -16.80
CA ARG A 293 57.78 5.73 -17.68
C ARG A 293 59.08 6.31 -17.11
N THR A 294 59.36 5.99 -15.85
CA THR A 294 60.63 6.32 -15.19
C THR A 294 61.59 5.16 -15.29
#